data_8b904ffa2ac12626df7dd3eee5904740
#
_entry.id   8b904ffa2ac12626df7dd3eee5904740
#
_cell.length_a   1.000
_cell.length_b   1.000
_cell.length_c   1.000
_cell.angle_alpha   90.00
_cell.angle_beta   90.00
_cell.angle_gamma   90.00
#
_symmetry.space_group_name_H-M   'P 1'
#
loop_
_entity.id
_entity.type
_entity.pdbx_description
1 polymer ?
#
loop_
_entity_poly.entity_id
_entity_poly.type
_entity_poly.pdbx_seq_one_letter_code
_entity_poly.pdbx_strand_id
1 'polypeptide(L)'
;MDMEARAHSEHPEALRLWLRMLTCTQLVEKQLRSLLRERFDTTLPRFDLMAQLERAPAGLKMNELSRRMMVTGGNVTGITDQLVSEGLVERIDVEGDRRAYRVRLTPRGRKQFHDMARQHEDWIVEAFSGLTDKDVATLHRLLGKVKEHASTRTEVAT
;
A
#
# COMPACT_ATOMS: atom_id res chain seq x y z
N MET A 1 8.92 5.05 24.35
CA MET A 1 7.78 5.43 25.21
C MET A 1 6.51 4.97 24.53
N ASP A 2 5.76 4.12 25.20
CA ASP A 2 4.55 3.51 24.64
C ASP A 2 3.44 4.56 24.55
N MET A 3 2.95 4.85 23.35
CA MET A 3 1.88 5.81 23.12
C MET A 3 0.55 5.38 23.77
N GLU A 4 0.36 4.07 23.96
CA GLU A 4 -0.84 3.53 24.60
C GLU A 4 -0.96 3.92 26.08
N ALA A 5 0.18 4.11 26.75
CA ALA A 5 0.22 4.49 28.17
C ALA A 5 -0.26 5.93 28.43
N ARG A 6 -0.42 6.75 27.38
CA ARG A 6 -0.83 8.16 27.49
C ARG A 6 -2.32 8.40 27.26
N ALA A 7 -3.10 7.33 27.02
CA ALA A 7 -4.53 7.48 26.74
C ALA A 7 -5.32 7.82 28.00
N HIS A 8 -5.57 9.11 28.23
CA HIS A 8 -6.48 9.62 29.25
C HIS A 8 -7.74 10.16 28.56
N SER A 9 -8.77 9.32 28.42
CA SER A 9 -10.05 9.73 27.82
C SER A 9 -11.20 8.92 28.40
N GLU A 10 -12.43 9.31 28.08
CA GLU A 10 -13.63 8.57 28.45
C GLU A 10 -13.75 7.21 27.73
N HIS A 11 -13.01 7.03 26.65
CA HIS A 11 -12.95 5.79 25.86
C HIS A 11 -11.51 5.28 25.70
N PRO A 12 -10.82 4.97 26.81
CA PRO A 12 -9.39 4.62 26.76
C PRO A 12 -9.10 3.36 25.94
N GLU A 13 -10.00 2.38 25.95
CA GLU A 13 -9.81 1.12 25.22
C GLU A 13 -9.83 1.32 23.71
N ALA A 14 -10.76 2.12 23.18
CA ALA A 14 -10.82 2.42 21.76
C ALA A 14 -9.58 3.20 21.29
N LEU A 15 -9.15 4.20 22.08
CA LEU A 15 -7.95 4.95 21.79
C LEU A 15 -6.69 4.09 21.84
N ARG A 16 -6.57 3.22 22.83
CA ARG A 16 -5.44 2.28 22.95
C ARG A 16 -5.40 1.32 21.79
N LEU A 17 -6.55 0.80 21.36
CA LEU A 17 -6.64 -0.06 20.17
C LEU A 17 -6.16 0.68 18.92
N TRP A 18 -6.62 1.89 18.68
CA TRP A 18 -6.17 2.73 17.56
C TRP A 18 -4.66 2.94 17.57
N LEU A 19 -4.10 3.33 18.71
CA LEU A 19 -2.66 3.57 18.85
C LEU A 19 -1.85 2.29 18.64
N ARG A 20 -2.35 1.14 19.08
CA ARG A 20 -1.71 -0.16 18.81
C ARG A 20 -1.72 -0.52 17.33
N MET A 21 -2.85 -0.35 16.66
CA MET A 21 -2.93 -0.55 15.21
C MET A 21 -1.95 0.33 14.46
N LEU A 22 -1.90 1.61 14.81
CA LEU A 22 -0.97 2.58 14.21
C LEU A 22 0.48 2.19 14.43
N THR A 23 0.83 1.83 15.65
CA THR A 23 2.20 1.40 16.01
C THR A 23 2.59 0.13 15.26
N CYS A 24 1.73 -0.88 15.20
CA CYS A 24 1.99 -2.11 14.45
C CYS A 24 2.20 -1.83 12.98
N THR A 25 1.34 -1.00 12.37
CA THR A 25 1.46 -0.61 10.96
C THR A 25 2.80 0.08 10.70
N GLN A 26 3.18 1.05 11.54
CA GLN A 26 4.45 1.77 11.40
C GLN A 26 5.68 0.86 11.54
N LEU A 27 5.64 -0.09 12.46
CA LEU A 27 6.75 -1.05 12.66
C LEU A 27 6.92 -1.97 11.44
N VAL A 28 5.82 -2.51 10.92
CA VAL A 28 5.83 -3.35 9.71
C VAL A 28 6.30 -2.55 8.50
N GLU A 29 5.76 -1.35 8.28
CA GLU A 29 6.19 -0.49 7.17
C GLU A 29 7.67 -0.11 7.24
N LYS A 30 8.18 0.22 8.42
CA LYS A 30 9.60 0.55 8.60
C LYS A 30 10.49 -0.62 8.19
N GLN A 31 10.13 -1.83 8.58
CA GLN A 31 10.85 -3.03 8.20
C GLN A 31 10.79 -3.28 6.70
N LEU A 32 9.61 -3.17 6.10
CA LEU A 32 9.44 -3.33 4.65
C LEU A 32 10.25 -2.31 3.85
N ARG A 33 10.28 -1.05 4.28
CA ARG A 33 11.10 -0.01 3.63
C ARG A 33 12.58 -0.36 3.64
N SER A 34 13.10 -0.83 4.78
CA SER A 34 14.51 -1.26 4.87
C SER A 34 14.80 -2.43 3.94
N LEU A 35 13.95 -3.45 3.95
CA LEU A 35 14.13 -4.64 3.11
C LEU A 35 14.05 -4.33 1.61
N LEU A 36 13.09 -3.49 1.20
CA LEU A 36 12.98 -3.05 -0.20
C LEU A 36 14.22 -2.27 -0.66
N ARG A 37 14.74 -1.40 0.19
CA ARG A 37 15.95 -0.64 -0.10
C ARG A 37 17.18 -1.54 -0.19
N GLU A 38 17.35 -2.43 0.77
CA GLU A 38 18.54 -3.31 0.84
C GLU A 38 18.57 -4.35 -0.27
N ARG A 39 17.41 -4.91 -0.63
CA ARG A 39 17.33 -6.03 -1.58
C ARG A 39 17.08 -5.59 -3.02
N PHE A 40 16.37 -4.49 -3.22
CA PHE A 40 15.93 -4.06 -4.56
C PHE A 40 16.26 -2.61 -4.89
N ASP A 41 16.93 -1.91 -4.00
CA ASP A 41 17.25 -0.48 -4.16
C ASP A 41 16.02 0.35 -4.59
N THR A 42 14.90 0.08 -3.95
CA THR A 42 13.63 0.75 -4.23
C THR A 42 12.95 1.24 -2.95
N THR A 43 11.82 1.91 -3.10
CA THR A 43 11.02 2.47 -2.01
C THR A 43 9.66 1.80 -1.92
N LEU A 44 9.03 1.84 -0.75
CA LEU A 44 7.67 1.33 -0.57
C LEU A 44 6.65 2.03 -1.48
N PRO A 45 6.67 3.38 -1.67
CA PRO A 45 5.79 4.04 -2.64
C PRO A 45 5.93 3.53 -4.07
N ARG A 46 7.15 3.26 -4.53
CA ARG A 46 7.39 2.71 -5.87
C ARG A 46 6.82 1.29 -6.00
N PHE A 47 7.04 0.47 -4.99
CA PHE A 47 6.48 -0.88 -4.92
C PHE A 47 4.94 -0.85 -4.93
N ASP A 48 4.32 0.02 -4.12
CA ASP A 48 2.86 0.15 -4.06
C ASP A 48 2.27 0.60 -5.39
N LEU A 49 2.91 1.54 -6.08
CA LEU A 49 2.47 1.99 -7.40
C LEU A 49 2.51 0.83 -8.40
N MET A 50 3.60 0.07 -8.43
CA MET A 50 3.72 -1.09 -9.30
C MET A 50 2.68 -2.17 -8.96
N ALA A 51 2.36 -2.36 -7.68
CA ALA A 51 1.31 -3.28 -7.23
C ALA A 51 -0.08 -2.89 -7.74
N GLN A 52 -0.39 -1.59 -7.78
CA GLN A 52 -1.66 -1.12 -8.34
C GLN A 52 -1.72 -1.36 -9.85
N LEU A 53 -0.63 -1.13 -10.57
CA LEU A 53 -0.56 -1.34 -12.02
C LEU A 53 -0.60 -2.82 -12.39
N GLU A 54 -0.05 -3.69 -11.57
CA GLU A 54 -0.10 -5.13 -11.80
C GLU A 54 -1.52 -5.66 -11.83
N ARG A 55 -2.41 -5.11 -11.00
CA ARG A 55 -3.83 -5.45 -10.95
C ARG A 55 -4.65 -4.89 -12.13
N ALA A 56 -4.07 -4.03 -12.92
CA ALA A 56 -4.71 -3.37 -14.05
C ALA A 56 -3.85 -3.48 -15.32
N PRO A 57 -3.80 -4.66 -15.96
CA PRO A 57 -2.95 -4.90 -17.13
C PRO A 57 -3.23 -3.97 -18.31
N ALA A 58 -4.47 -3.49 -18.44
CA ALA A 58 -4.87 -2.50 -19.45
C ALA A 58 -4.40 -1.08 -19.15
N GLY A 59 -3.82 -0.88 -17.96
CA GLY A 59 -3.38 0.43 -17.48
C GLY A 59 -4.42 1.20 -16.69
N LEU A 60 -3.94 2.19 -15.96
CA LEU A 60 -4.75 3.12 -15.17
C LEU A 60 -4.49 4.55 -15.62
N LYS A 61 -5.52 5.38 -15.58
CA LYS A 61 -5.36 6.83 -15.67
C LYS A 61 -4.71 7.36 -14.41
N MET A 62 -4.00 8.48 -14.50
CA MET A 62 -3.27 9.04 -13.36
C MET A 62 -4.18 9.39 -12.18
N ASN A 63 -5.39 9.87 -12.43
CA ASN A 63 -6.35 10.15 -11.35
C ASN A 63 -6.85 8.87 -10.66
N GLU A 64 -7.01 7.78 -11.39
CA GLU A 64 -7.37 6.47 -10.82
C GLU A 64 -6.23 5.93 -9.97
N LEU A 65 -5.00 6.02 -10.47
CA LEU A 65 -3.80 5.58 -9.77
C LEU A 65 -3.61 6.36 -8.46
N SER A 66 -3.76 7.68 -8.50
CA SER A 66 -3.67 8.55 -7.31
C SER A 66 -4.70 8.16 -6.23
N ARG A 67 -5.91 7.82 -6.63
CA ARG A 67 -6.95 7.38 -5.68
C ARG A 67 -6.65 6.02 -5.05
N ARG A 68 -5.99 5.13 -5.78
CA ARG A 68 -5.63 3.79 -5.30
C ARG A 68 -4.40 3.76 -4.42
N MET A 69 -3.56 4.79 -4.50
CA MET A 69 -2.33 4.92 -3.71
C MET A 69 -2.65 5.37 -2.29
N MET A 70 -3.07 4.43 -1.44
CA MET A 70 -3.51 4.71 -0.08
C MET A 70 -2.37 4.91 0.92
N VAL A 71 -1.19 4.38 0.63
CA VAL A 71 -0.07 4.30 1.58
C VAL A 71 0.89 5.48 1.46
N THR A 72 0.79 6.23 0.37
CA THR A 72 1.77 7.27 0.07
C THR A 72 1.13 8.63 0.00
N GLY A 73 1.40 9.49 0.95
CA GLY A 73 1.20 10.92 0.79
C GLY A 73 2.17 11.56 -0.22
N GLY A 74 2.77 10.77 -1.13
CA GLY A 74 3.83 11.19 -2.01
C GLY A 74 3.36 11.61 -3.40
N ASN A 75 4.26 12.18 -4.16
CA ASN A 75 4.09 12.63 -5.52
C ASN A 75 3.96 11.43 -6.48
N VAL A 76 2.73 10.98 -6.72
CA VAL A 76 2.43 9.86 -7.64
C VAL A 76 2.94 10.14 -9.05
N THR A 77 2.83 11.37 -9.54
CA THR A 77 3.34 11.77 -10.84
C THR A 77 4.86 11.63 -10.92
N GLY A 78 5.59 12.12 -9.92
CA GLY A 78 7.05 12.02 -9.87
C GLY A 78 7.53 10.57 -9.80
N ILE A 79 6.87 9.74 -9.01
CA ILE A 79 7.18 8.31 -8.91
C ILE A 79 6.92 7.61 -10.25
N THR A 80 5.81 7.91 -10.90
CA THR A 80 5.47 7.38 -12.23
C THR A 80 6.52 7.77 -13.25
N ASP A 81 6.94 9.03 -13.28
CA ASP A 81 7.97 9.53 -14.21
C ASP A 81 9.31 8.81 -14.01
N GLN A 82 9.72 8.57 -12.77
CA GLN A 82 10.92 7.79 -12.46
C GLN A 82 10.82 6.36 -13.01
N LEU A 83 9.70 5.69 -12.78
CA LEU A 83 9.49 4.32 -13.26
C LEU A 83 9.42 4.24 -14.79
N VAL A 84 8.87 5.27 -15.45
CA VAL A 84 8.90 5.39 -16.92
C VAL A 84 10.33 5.55 -17.41
N SER A 85 11.12 6.42 -16.80
CA SER A 85 12.52 6.63 -17.19
C SER A 85 13.38 5.38 -17.03
N GLU A 86 13.04 4.52 -16.07
CA GLU A 86 13.71 3.25 -15.82
C GLU A 86 13.20 2.09 -16.70
N GLY A 87 12.18 2.33 -17.52
CA GLY A 87 11.59 1.31 -18.40
C GLY A 87 10.75 0.26 -17.69
N LEU A 88 10.28 0.54 -16.48
CA LEU A 88 9.43 -0.37 -15.70
C LEU A 88 7.93 -0.09 -15.89
N VAL A 89 7.61 1.13 -16.28
CA VAL A 89 6.26 1.61 -16.59
C VAL A 89 6.28 2.28 -17.95
N GLU A 90 5.20 2.19 -18.69
CA GLU A 90 5.02 2.89 -19.96
C GLU A 90 3.70 3.66 -19.99
N ARG A 91 3.69 4.75 -20.75
CA ARG A 91 2.50 5.54 -21.03
C ARG A 91 1.83 5.00 -22.30
N ILE A 92 0.51 4.92 -22.24
CA ILE A 92 -0.32 4.52 -23.37
C ILE A 92 -1.27 5.67 -23.65
N ASP A 93 -1.28 6.15 -24.89
CA ASP A 93 -2.22 7.18 -25.31
C ASP A 93 -3.65 6.65 -25.26
N VAL A 94 -4.56 7.49 -24.78
CA VAL A 94 -6.00 7.21 -24.83
C VAL A 94 -6.52 7.68 -26.18
N GLU A 95 -7.16 6.77 -26.91
CA GLU A 95 -7.75 7.06 -28.21
C GLU A 95 -8.75 8.22 -28.11
N GLY A 96 -8.55 9.26 -28.93
CA GLY A 96 -9.42 10.44 -28.98
C GLY A 96 -9.10 11.57 -28.01
N ASP A 97 -8.13 11.43 -27.10
CA ASP A 97 -7.71 12.49 -26.18
C ASP A 97 -6.18 12.55 -26.04
N ARG A 98 -5.58 13.57 -26.64
CA ARG A 98 -4.11 13.79 -26.58
C ARG A 98 -3.60 14.18 -25.18
N ARG A 99 -4.50 14.59 -24.26
CA ARG A 99 -4.15 14.99 -22.90
C ARG A 99 -4.29 13.86 -21.88
N ALA A 100 -5.08 12.83 -22.22
CA ALA A 100 -5.28 11.67 -21.38
C ALA A 100 -4.33 10.55 -21.80
N TYR A 101 -3.67 9.95 -20.83
CA TYR A 101 -2.87 8.76 -21.02
C TYR A 101 -3.12 7.78 -19.87
N ARG A 102 -2.90 6.52 -20.16
CA ARG A 102 -2.87 5.47 -19.16
C ARG A 102 -1.42 5.07 -18.90
N VAL A 103 -1.16 4.54 -17.74
CA VAL A 103 0.15 3.95 -17.40
C VAL A 103 -0.05 2.48 -17.08
N ARG A 104 0.90 1.67 -17.49
CA ARG A 104 0.93 0.23 -17.19
C ARG A 104 2.35 -0.26 -17.00
N LEU A 105 2.50 -1.42 -16.36
CA LEU A 105 3.79 -2.09 -16.28
C LEU A 105 4.24 -2.54 -17.67
N THR A 106 5.54 -2.34 -17.95
CA THR A 106 6.19 -3.02 -19.06
C THR A 106 6.40 -4.50 -18.72
N PRO A 107 6.72 -5.39 -19.69
CA PRO A 107 7.11 -6.76 -19.39
C PRO A 107 8.26 -6.87 -18.39
N ARG A 108 9.25 -5.97 -18.49
CA ARG A 108 10.36 -5.87 -17.54
C ARG A 108 9.89 -5.43 -16.16
N GLY A 109 9.01 -4.43 -16.11
CA GLY A 109 8.40 -3.96 -14.85
C GLY A 109 7.58 -5.05 -14.16
N ARG A 110 6.81 -5.80 -14.91
CA ARG A 110 6.02 -6.93 -14.39
C ARG A 110 6.92 -8.01 -13.79
N LYS A 111 8.00 -8.38 -14.47
CA LYS A 111 8.95 -9.36 -13.96
C LYS A 111 9.59 -8.89 -12.66
N GLN A 112 10.08 -7.65 -12.64
CA GLN A 112 10.69 -7.08 -11.44
C GLN A 112 9.71 -6.98 -10.28
N PHE A 113 8.47 -6.57 -10.55
CA PHE A 113 7.43 -6.54 -9.54
C PHE A 113 7.15 -7.93 -8.95
N HIS A 114 7.04 -8.96 -9.78
CA HIS A 114 6.80 -10.32 -9.29
C HIS A 114 7.94 -10.84 -8.41
N ASP A 115 9.18 -10.50 -8.73
CA ASP A 115 10.34 -10.87 -7.89
C ASP A 115 10.29 -10.18 -6.52
N MET A 116 9.95 -8.90 -6.51
CA MET A 116 9.75 -8.14 -5.26
C MET A 116 8.56 -8.64 -4.46
N ALA A 117 7.44 -8.92 -5.14
CA ALA A 117 6.19 -9.35 -4.49
C ALA A 117 6.35 -10.67 -3.76
N ARG A 118 7.11 -11.62 -4.31
CA ARG A 118 7.39 -12.89 -3.63
C ARG A 118 8.16 -12.69 -2.34
N GLN A 119 9.21 -11.88 -2.34
CA GLN A 119 9.96 -11.58 -1.13
C GLN A 119 9.14 -10.73 -0.14
N HIS A 120 8.35 -9.81 -0.64
CA HIS A 120 7.43 -9.03 0.20
C HIS A 120 6.43 -9.92 0.93
N GLU A 121 5.86 -10.92 0.25
CA GLU A 121 4.97 -11.91 0.87
C GLU A 121 5.67 -12.66 2.01
N ASP A 122 6.89 -13.15 1.77
CA ASP A 122 7.68 -13.84 2.81
C ASP A 122 7.91 -12.94 4.04
N TRP A 123 8.23 -11.68 3.84
CA TRP A 123 8.41 -10.72 4.93
C TRP A 123 7.13 -10.46 5.72
N ILE A 124 5.99 -10.39 5.04
CA ILE A 124 4.69 -10.24 5.71
C ILE A 124 4.35 -11.49 6.51
N VAL A 125 4.56 -12.67 5.95
CA VAL A 125 4.36 -13.93 6.66
C VAL A 125 5.21 -13.98 7.93
N GLU A 126 6.48 -13.57 7.84
CA GLU A 126 7.36 -13.51 9.01
C GLU A 126 6.91 -12.48 10.05
N ALA A 127 6.45 -11.30 9.61
CA ALA A 127 5.96 -10.25 10.50
C ALA A 127 4.75 -10.73 11.35
N PHE A 128 3.94 -11.63 10.82
CA PHE A 128 2.79 -12.21 11.52
C PHE A 128 3.05 -13.60 12.12
N SER A 129 4.27 -14.11 12.06
CA SER A 129 4.60 -15.46 12.52
C SER A 129 4.39 -15.70 14.04
N GLY A 130 4.26 -14.63 14.82
CA GLY A 130 3.88 -14.73 16.24
C GLY A 130 2.41 -15.06 16.48
N LEU A 131 1.58 -15.07 15.43
CA LEU A 131 0.16 -15.39 15.48
C LEU A 131 -0.09 -16.81 14.95
N THR A 132 -1.07 -17.51 15.54
CA THR A 132 -1.60 -18.74 14.97
C THR A 132 -2.48 -18.42 13.75
N ASP A 133 -2.77 -19.41 12.91
CA ASP A 133 -3.70 -19.24 11.78
C ASP A 133 -5.08 -18.76 12.24
N LYS A 134 -5.52 -19.24 13.41
CA LYS A 134 -6.77 -18.81 14.02
C LYS A 134 -6.72 -17.34 14.45
N ASP A 135 -5.60 -16.89 15.01
CA ASP A 135 -5.40 -15.49 15.41
C ASP A 135 -5.42 -14.58 14.18
N VAL A 136 -4.75 -14.97 13.12
CA VAL A 136 -4.73 -14.22 11.84
C VAL A 136 -6.16 -14.11 11.29
N ALA A 137 -6.92 -15.19 11.23
CA ALA A 137 -8.30 -15.19 10.75
C ALA A 137 -9.20 -14.30 11.62
N THR A 138 -9.03 -14.35 12.95
CA THR A 138 -9.81 -13.56 13.90
C THR A 138 -9.50 -12.07 13.75
N LEU A 139 -8.22 -11.71 13.69
CA LEU A 139 -7.79 -10.32 13.51
C LEU A 139 -8.27 -9.75 12.18
N HIS A 140 -8.11 -10.51 11.09
CA HIS A 140 -8.59 -10.12 9.77
C HIS A 140 -10.10 -9.84 9.77
N ARG A 141 -10.89 -10.71 10.40
CA ARG A 141 -12.34 -10.54 10.53
C ARG A 141 -12.71 -9.30 11.32
N LEU A 142 -12.04 -9.05 12.45
CA LEU A 142 -12.32 -7.89 13.31
C LEU A 142 -11.92 -6.58 12.62
N LEU A 143 -10.77 -6.53 11.98
CA LEU A 143 -10.34 -5.37 11.20
C LEU A 143 -11.25 -5.13 10.00
N GLY A 144 -11.81 -6.18 9.41
CA GLY A 144 -12.83 -6.09 8.37
C GLY A 144 -14.07 -5.30 8.83
N LYS A 145 -14.55 -5.55 10.06
CA LYS A 145 -15.67 -4.78 10.65
C LYS A 145 -15.33 -3.31 10.82
N VAL A 146 -14.12 -3.00 11.29
CA VAL A 146 -13.66 -1.61 11.44
C VAL A 146 -13.62 -0.90 10.09
N LYS A 147 -13.06 -1.57 9.07
CA LYS A 147 -12.96 -1.04 7.70
C LYS A 147 -14.35 -0.74 7.12
N GLU A 148 -15.27 -1.66 7.22
CA GLU A 148 -16.62 -1.51 6.70
C GLU A 148 -17.34 -0.32 7.34
N HIS A 149 -17.29 -0.21 8.66
CA HIS A 149 -17.90 0.91 9.37
C HIS A 149 -17.27 2.25 9.02
N ALA A 150 -15.94 2.33 8.95
CA ALA A 150 -15.23 3.56 8.60
C ALA A 150 -15.52 4.00 7.16
N SER A 151 -15.61 3.04 6.21
CA SER A 151 -15.93 3.34 4.80
C SER A 151 -17.33 3.92 4.64
N THR A 152 -18.33 3.36 5.31
CA THR A 152 -19.73 3.85 5.26
C THR A 152 -19.85 5.28 5.78
N ARG A 153 -19.11 5.65 6.79
CA ARG A 153 -19.12 7.02 7.34
C ARG A 153 -18.47 8.05 6.41
N THR A 154 -17.49 7.65 5.64
CA THR A 154 -16.81 8.54 4.69
C THR A 154 -17.72 8.87 3.49
N GLU A 155 -18.53 7.93 3.03
CA GLU A 155 -19.50 8.14 1.96
C GLU A 155 -20.66 9.07 2.34
N VAL A 156 -21.05 9.09 3.62
CA VAL A 156 -22.13 9.95 4.12
C VAL A 156 -21.66 11.40 4.35
N ALA A 157 -20.35 11.62 4.47
CA ALA A 157 -19.78 12.95 4.72
C ALA A 157 -19.41 13.73 3.43
N THR A 158 -19.61 13.13 2.24
CA THR A 158 -19.39 13.75 0.93
C THR A 158 -20.69 14.07 0.26
#